data_faa10a9a518f5ed35fd7acf8a75d2cb9
#
_entry.id   faa10a9a518f5ed35fd7acf8a75d2cb9
#
_cell.length_a   1.000
_cell.length_b   1.000
_cell.length_c   1.000
_cell.angle_alpha   90.00
_cell.angle_beta   90.00
_cell.angle_gamma   90.00
#
_symmetry.space_group_name_H-M   'P 1'
#
loop_
_entity.id
_entity.type
_entity.pdbx_description
1 polymer ?
#
loop_
_entity_poly.entity_id
_entity_poly.type
_entity_poly.pdbx_seq_one_letter_code
_entity_poly.pdbx_strand_id
1 'polypeptide(L)'
;MTKQTSRLFFGIAAMAFMAILVSANHNDNIITTENGMTVVNTTELTRDIKGFKGSTPVKIFIKKNKVVKVEALPNRETPKFFDKVKPLLKHWDGKTVKKALDSEPDVITGATYSSDAIMKNVQVGLEYYNDHK
;
A
#
# COMPACT_ATOMS: atom_id res chain seq x y z
N MET A 1 9.59 48.20 15.12
CA MET A 1 10.76 47.34 14.83
C MET A 1 10.49 45.90 15.20
N THR A 2 9.99 45.62 16.40
CA THR A 2 9.68 44.25 16.82
C THR A 2 8.64 43.55 15.95
N LYS A 3 7.65 44.29 15.44
CA LYS A 3 6.60 43.71 14.55
C LYS A 3 7.13 43.30 13.18
N GLN A 4 8.14 43.98 12.66
CA GLN A 4 8.74 43.59 11.37
C GLN A 4 9.58 42.33 11.48
N THR A 5 10.27 42.15 12.60
CA THR A 5 11.05 40.96 12.84
C THR A 5 10.17 39.72 12.95
N SER A 6 9.00 39.83 13.58
CA SER A 6 8.02 38.75 13.66
C SER A 6 7.50 38.32 12.29
N ARG A 7 7.29 39.29 11.39
CA ARG A 7 6.80 38.99 10.03
C ARG A 7 7.83 38.24 9.21
N LEU A 8 9.10 38.56 9.36
CA LEU A 8 10.20 37.86 8.70
C LEU A 8 10.31 36.43 9.21
N PHE A 9 10.15 36.19 10.49
CA PHE A 9 10.12 34.87 11.08
C PHE A 9 8.98 34.02 10.53
N PHE A 10 7.80 34.58 10.36
CA PHE A 10 6.66 33.89 9.76
C PHE A 10 6.91 33.50 8.32
N GLY A 11 7.53 34.37 7.53
CA GLY A 11 7.86 34.09 6.15
C GLY A 11 8.82 32.91 6.01
N ILE A 12 9.83 32.85 6.85
CA ILE A 12 10.82 31.75 6.84
C ILE A 12 10.18 30.45 7.28
N ALA A 13 9.34 30.45 8.29
CA ALA A 13 8.63 29.27 8.75
C ALA A 13 7.68 28.74 7.68
N ALA A 14 6.98 29.62 6.96
CA ALA A 14 6.11 29.20 5.86
C ALA A 14 6.88 28.56 4.72
N MET A 15 8.05 29.09 4.37
CA MET A 15 8.90 28.50 3.32
C MET A 15 9.44 27.13 3.73
N ALA A 16 9.83 26.96 4.98
CA ALA A 16 10.30 25.67 5.49
C ALA A 16 9.18 24.63 5.44
N PHE A 17 7.97 25.01 5.77
CA PHE A 17 6.80 24.15 5.68
C PHE A 17 6.52 23.71 4.25
N MET A 18 6.62 24.62 3.29
CA MET A 18 6.48 24.29 1.86
C MET A 18 7.55 23.32 1.39
N ALA A 19 8.78 23.46 1.85
CA ALA A 19 9.86 22.52 1.52
C ALA A 19 9.58 21.10 2.04
N ILE A 20 9.00 20.98 3.25
CA ILE A 20 8.60 19.70 3.82
C ILE A 20 7.50 19.04 2.98
N LEU A 21 6.52 19.82 2.51
CA LEU A 21 5.47 19.30 1.62
C LEU A 21 6.01 18.77 0.31
N VAL A 22 6.99 19.45 -0.27
CA VAL A 22 7.65 18.98 -1.50
C VAL A 22 8.41 17.68 -1.26
N SER A 23 9.06 17.54 -0.10
CA SER A 23 9.76 16.30 0.26
C SER A 23 8.81 15.12 0.45
N ALA A 24 7.60 15.36 0.94
CA ALA A 24 6.60 14.32 1.15
C ALA A 24 6.10 13.72 -0.17
N ASN A 25 6.24 14.42 -1.28
CA ASN A 25 5.78 13.96 -2.59
C ASN A 25 6.54 12.74 -3.13
N HIS A 26 7.66 12.38 -2.56
CA HIS A 26 8.40 11.19 -2.99
C HIS A 26 7.65 9.88 -2.77
N ASN A 27 6.68 9.88 -1.86
CA ASN A 27 5.91 8.69 -1.53
C ASN A 27 4.47 8.72 -2.05
N ASP A 28 4.12 9.73 -2.85
CA ASP A 28 2.74 9.93 -3.32
C ASP A 28 2.20 8.76 -4.16
N ASN A 29 3.09 7.97 -4.76
CA ASN A 29 2.69 6.83 -5.57
C ASN A 29 2.38 5.58 -4.75
N ILE A 30 2.85 5.52 -3.52
CA ILE A 30 2.66 4.35 -2.65
C ILE A 30 1.38 4.49 -1.85
N ILE A 31 1.18 5.61 -1.17
CA ILE A 31 -0.04 5.87 -0.41
C ILE A 31 -0.79 7.04 -1.06
N THR A 32 -2.03 6.77 -1.44
CA THR A 32 -2.93 7.77 -2.05
C THR A 32 -4.29 7.72 -1.35
N THR A 33 -5.19 8.60 -1.74
CA THR A 33 -6.57 8.62 -1.25
C THR A 33 -7.52 8.49 -2.44
N GLU A 34 -8.41 7.51 -2.37
CA GLU A 34 -9.46 7.29 -3.36
C GLU A 34 -10.79 7.09 -2.65
N ASN A 35 -11.80 7.88 -3.01
CA ASN A 35 -13.16 7.78 -2.43
C ASN A 35 -13.18 7.80 -0.89
N GLY A 36 -12.32 8.61 -0.27
CA GLY A 36 -12.22 8.71 1.18
C GLY A 36 -11.49 7.56 1.85
N MET A 37 -10.93 6.65 1.08
CA MET A 37 -10.13 5.53 1.59
C MET A 37 -8.65 5.78 1.37
N THR A 38 -7.83 5.28 2.27
CA THR A 38 -6.37 5.23 2.07
C THR A 38 -6.06 4.03 1.19
N VAL A 39 -5.29 4.25 0.13
CA VAL A 39 -4.91 3.20 -0.82
C VAL A 39 -3.41 3.01 -0.79
N VAL A 40 -2.97 1.79 -0.53
CA VAL A 40 -1.56 1.42 -0.61
C VAL A 40 -1.32 0.65 -1.90
N ASN A 41 -0.48 1.20 -2.77
CA ASN A 41 -0.07 0.55 -4.01
C ASN A 41 1.30 -0.07 -3.79
N THR A 42 1.39 -1.39 -3.88
CA THR A 42 2.62 -2.12 -3.55
C THR A 42 3.61 -2.23 -4.70
N THR A 43 3.33 -1.67 -5.86
CA THR A 43 4.19 -1.82 -7.05
C THR A 43 5.66 -1.51 -6.77
N GLU A 44 5.92 -0.38 -6.12
CA GLU A 44 7.29 0.04 -5.81
C GLU A 44 7.90 -0.73 -4.64
N LEU A 45 7.07 -1.15 -3.69
CA LEU A 45 7.51 -1.86 -2.48
C LEU A 45 7.93 -3.30 -2.74
N THR A 46 7.37 -3.92 -3.78
CA THR A 46 7.45 -5.36 -3.96
C THR A 46 7.98 -5.77 -5.33
N ARG A 47 8.82 -4.93 -5.93
CA ARG A 47 9.42 -5.22 -7.24
C ARG A 47 10.18 -6.54 -7.27
N ASP A 48 10.80 -6.91 -6.17
CA ASP A 48 11.61 -8.12 -6.04
C ASP A 48 10.82 -9.33 -5.60
N ILE A 49 9.55 -9.15 -5.23
CA ILE A 49 8.67 -10.25 -4.87
C ILE A 49 7.94 -10.72 -6.11
N LYS A 50 8.29 -11.92 -6.57
CA LYS A 50 7.75 -12.46 -7.81
C LYS A 50 6.90 -13.69 -7.56
N GLY A 51 5.81 -13.82 -8.33
CA GLY A 51 5.07 -15.04 -8.48
C GLY A 51 5.78 -15.99 -9.43
N PHE A 52 5.05 -16.67 -10.31
CA PHE A 52 5.66 -17.59 -11.26
C PHE A 52 6.39 -16.86 -12.39
N LYS A 53 5.80 -15.79 -12.94
CA LYS A 53 6.36 -15.08 -14.11
C LYS A 53 6.84 -13.66 -13.82
N GLY A 54 6.43 -13.06 -12.74
CA GLY A 54 6.82 -11.69 -12.43
C GLY A 54 6.17 -11.17 -11.17
N SER A 55 6.31 -9.88 -10.92
CA SER A 55 5.71 -9.24 -9.76
C SER A 55 4.19 -9.25 -9.84
N THR A 56 3.54 -9.34 -8.69
CA THR A 56 2.08 -9.35 -8.58
C THR A 56 1.63 -8.24 -7.63
N PRO A 57 1.81 -6.96 -8.01
CA PRO A 57 1.46 -5.86 -7.13
C PRO A 57 -0.04 -5.79 -6.87
N VAL A 58 -0.38 -5.22 -5.73
CA VAL A 58 -1.78 -5.04 -5.32
C VAL A 58 -2.04 -3.61 -4.86
N LYS A 59 -3.30 -3.21 -4.86
CA LYS A 59 -3.81 -2.05 -4.16
C LYS A 59 -4.59 -2.52 -2.94
N ILE A 60 -4.26 -1.98 -1.78
CA ILE A 60 -4.95 -2.28 -0.53
C ILE A 60 -5.74 -1.05 -0.13
N PHE A 61 -7.06 -1.17 -0.04
CA PHE A 61 -7.96 -0.09 0.33
C PHE A 61 -8.26 -0.18 1.81
N ILE A 62 -7.94 0.87 2.56
CA ILE A 62 -8.04 0.91 4.02
C ILE A 62 -8.91 2.09 4.43
N LYS A 63 -9.85 1.85 5.33
CA LYS A 63 -10.69 2.88 5.93
C LYS A 63 -10.85 2.61 7.42
N LYS A 64 -10.64 3.64 8.24
CA LYS A 64 -10.72 3.52 9.70
C LYS A 64 -9.88 2.35 10.24
N ASN A 65 -8.68 2.19 9.70
CA ASN A 65 -7.72 1.16 10.10
C ASN A 65 -8.20 -0.28 9.84
N LYS A 66 -9.13 -0.45 8.90
CA LYS A 66 -9.63 -1.75 8.45
C LYS A 66 -9.42 -1.89 6.95
N VAL A 67 -9.07 -3.10 6.54
CA VAL A 67 -8.97 -3.44 5.11
C VAL A 67 -10.37 -3.51 4.53
N VAL A 68 -10.65 -2.67 3.54
CA VAL A 68 -11.93 -2.70 2.82
C VAL A 68 -11.87 -3.75 1.73
N LYS A 69 -10.82 -3.72 0.93
CA LYS A 69 -10.60 -4.70 -0.15
C LYS A 69 -9.15 -4.68 -0.60
N VAL A 70 -8.75 -5.74 -1.30
CA VAL A 70 -7.46 -5.86 -1.98
C VAL A 70 -7.74 -6.12 -3.45
N GLU A 71 -7.14 -5.34 -4.32
CA GLU A 71 -7.25 -5.50 -5.78
C GLU A 71 -5.89 -5.86 -6.37
N ALA A 72 -5.86 -6.87 -7.24
CA ALA A 72 -4.67 -7.18 -8.00
C ALA A 72 -4.49 -6.15 -9.12
N LEU A 73 -3.27 -5.67 -9.27
CA LEU A 73 -2.90 -4.80 -10.39
C LEU A 73 -2.49 -5.68 -11.59
N PRO A 74 -2.39 -5.10 -12.81
CA PRO A 74 -1.93 -5.85 -13.97
C PRO A 74 -0.59 -6.55 -13.70
N ASN A 75 -0.49 -7.80 -14.11
CA ASN A 75 0.69 -8.62 -13.90
C ASN A 75 0.90 -9.55 -15.09
N ARG A 76 2.03 -10.25 -15.12
CA ARG A 76 2.42 -11.16 -16.20
C ARG A 76 2.08 -12.61 -15.92
N GLU A 77 1.42 -12.91 -14.80
CA GLU A 77 1.05 -14.27 -14.46
C GLU A 77 0.12 -14.86 -15.51
N THR A 78 0.19 -16.17 -15.71
CA THR A 78 -0.71 -16.86 -16.63
C THR A 78 -2.14 -16.72 -16.12
N PRO A 79 -3.08 -16.18 -16.93
CA PRO A 79 -4.45 -15.91 -16.46
C PRO A 79 -5.12 -17.13 -15.84
N LYS A 80 -4.93 -18.31 -16.42
CA LYS A 80 -5.49 -19.57 -15.91
C LYS A 80 -5.07 -19.85 -14.46
N PHE A 81 -3.80 -19.61 -14.12
CA PHE A 81 -3.30 -19.82 -12.77
C PHE A 81 -3.64 -18.66 -11.85
N PHE A 82 -3.58 -17.44 -12.36
CA PHE A 82 -3.89 -16.26 -11.57
C PHE A 82 -5.36 -16.19 -11.17
N ASP A 83 -6.26 -16.66 -12.04
CA ASP A 83 -7.68 -16.72 -11.71
C ASP A 83 -7.97 -17.60 -10.49
N LYS A 84 -7.13 -18.59 -10.23
CA LYS A 84 -7.25 -19.44 -9.04
C LYS A 84 -6.97 -18.69 -7.74
N VAL A 85 -6.13 -17.65 -7.79
CA VAL A 85 -5.78 -16.86 -6.58
C VAL A 85 -6.69 -15.67 -6.35
N LYS A 86 -7.55 -15.32 -7.29
CA LYS A 86 -8.49 -14.18 -7.11
C LYS A 86 -9.34 -14.29 -5.85
N PRO A 87 -9.90 -15.46 -5.49
CA PRO A 87 -10.64 -15.59 -4.24
C PRO A 87 -9.81 -15.29 -3.00
N LEU A 88 -8.49 -15.50 -3.06
CA LEU A 88 -7.57 -15.20 -1.98
C LEU A 88 -7.56 -13.71 -1.62
N LEU A 89 -7.78 -12.85 -2.61
CA LEU A 89 -7.79 -11.39 -2.40
C LEU A 89 -8.85 -10.94 -1.40
N LYS A 90 -9.89 -11.74 -1.19
CA LYS A 90 -10.97 -11.43 -0.24
C LYS A 90 -10.66 -11.83 1.21
N HIS A 91 -9.57 -12.56 1.41
CA HIS A 91 -9.23 -13.08 2.75
C HIS A 91 -9.12 -11.98 3.81
N TRP A 92 -8.61 -10.83 3.43
CA TRP A 92 -8.34 -9.72 4.36
C TRP A 92 -9.51 -8.75 4.53
N ASP A 93 -10.56 -8.89 3.74
CA ASP A 93 -11.71 -7.96 3.74
C ASP A 93 -12.33 -7.86 5.14
N GLY A 94 -12.52 -6.63 5.61
CA GLY A 94 -13.14 -6.34 6.90
C GLY A 94 -12.26 -6.53 8.12
N LYS A 95 -11.03 -7.03 7.96
CA LYS A 95 -10.10 -7.20 9.08
C LYS A 95 -9.43 -5.87 9.41
N THR A 96 -9.18 -5.61 10.70
CA THR A 96 -8.29 -4.52 11.08
C THR A 96 -6.91 -4.76 10.51
N VAL A 97 -6.14 -3.70 10.28
CA VAL A 97 -4.77 -3.84 9.77
C VAL A 97 -3.95 -4.80 10.64
N LYS A 98 -4.08 -4.69 11.96
CA LYS A 98 -3.40 -5.58 12.89
C LYS A 98 -3.79 -7.05 12.70
N LYS A 99 -5.08 -7.33 12.62
CA LYS A 99 -5.56 -8.70 12.40
C LYS A 99 -5.18 -9.23 11.02
N ALA A 100 -5.21 -8.36 10.01
CA ALA A 100 -4.80 -8.73 8.67
C ALA A 100 -3.31 -9.13 8.63
N LEU A 101 -2.46 -8.40 9.32
CA LEU A 101 -1.03 -8.73 9.43
C LEU A 101 -0.78 -10.07 10.14
N ASP A 102 -1.61 -10.40 11.11
CA ASP A 102 -1.49 -11.66 11.86
C ASP A 102 -2.21 -12.84 11.17
N SER A 103 -2.89 -12.59 10.06
CA SER A 103 -3.71 -13.58 9.37
C SER A 103 -3.04 -14.02 8.07
N GLU A 104 -2.60 -15.28 8.03
CA GLU A 104 -1.97 -15.86 6.86
C GLU A 104 -2.92 -16.88 6.24
N PRO A 105 -3.42 -16.62 5.02
CA PRO A 105 -4.27 -17.59 4.34
C PRO A 105 -3.45 -18.77 3.81
N ASP A 106 -4.14 -19.88 3.52
CA ASP A 106 -3.51 -21.02 2.88
C ASP A 106 -3.19 -20.71 1.41
N VAL A 107 -2.08 -21.24 0.91
CA VAL A 107 -1.76 -21.13 -0.50
C VAL A 107 -2.78 -21.94 -1.34
N ILE A 108 -3.05 -21.45 -2.53
CA ILE A 108 -3.98 -22.13 -3.45
C ILE A 108 -3.25 -23.24 -4.19
N THR A 109 -3.76 -24.45 -4.08
CA THR A 109 -3.22 -25.61 -4.78
C THR A 109 -3.18 -25.38 -6.29
N GLY A 110 -2.03 -25.61 -6.90
CA GLY A 110 -1.81 -25.37 -8.33
C GLY A 110 -1.47 -23.92 -8.69
N ALA A 111 -1.39 -23.01 -7.71
CA ALA A 111 -1.00 -21.63 -7.90
C ALA A 111 -0.17 -21.13 -6.69
N THR A 112 0.77 -21.95 -6.23
CA THR A 112 1.55 -21.69 -5.01
C THR A 112 2.40 -20.43 -5.11
N TYR A 113 3.09 -20.23 -6.22
CA TYR A 113 3.95 -19.06 -6.39
C TYR A 113 3.17 -17.75 -6.42
N SER A 114 2.06 -17.74 -7.16
CA SER A 114 1.19 -16.55 -7.22
C SER A 114 0.52 -16.27 -5.88
N SER A 115 0.08 -17.31 -5.16
CA SER A 115 -0.50 -17.19 -3.82
C SER A 115 0.50 -16.58 -2.85
N ASP A 116 1.70 -17.13 -2.79
CA ASP A 116 2.76 -16.65 -1.91
C ASP A 116 3.13 -15.20 -2.22
N ALA A 117 3.25 -14.86 -3.50
CA ALA A 117 3.57 -13.50 -3.91
C ALA A 117 2.47 -12.49 -3.51
N ILE A 118 1.19 -12.85 -3.67
CA ILE A 118 0.07 -12.00 -3.23
C ILE A 118 0.10 -11.82 -1.72
N MET A 119 0.31 -12.88 -0.96
CA MET A 119 0.39 -12.82 0.50
C MET A 119 1.50 -11.90 0.96
N LYS A 120 2.68 -12.01 0.37
CA LYS A 120 3.81 -11.14 0.66
C LYS A 120 3.55 -9.68 0.29
N ASN A 121 2.89 -9.45 -0.84
CA ASN A 121 2.50 -8.10 -1.26
C ASN A 121 1.58 -7.45 -0.24
N VAL A 122 0.56 -8.16 0.20
CA VAL A 122 -0.38 -7.64 1.21
C VAL A 122 0.34 -7.36 2.51
N GLN A 123 1.19 -8.27 2.95
CA GLN A 123 1.96 -8.08 4.19
C GLN A 123 2.83 -6.84 4.13
N VAL A 124 3.64 -6.71 3.08
CA VAL A 124 4.53 -5.55 2.91
C VAL A 124 3.72 -4.25 2.83
N GLY A 125 2.62 -4.25 2.10
CA GLY A 125 1.77 -3.07 1.97
C GLY A 125 1.13 -2.65 3.30
N LEU A 126 0.64 -3.60 4.09
CA LEU A 126 0.05 -3.32 5.40
C LEU A 126 1.11 -2.85 6.41
N GLU A 127 2.30 -3.43 6.39
CA GLU A 127 3.42 -2.98 7.21
C GLU A 127 3.80 -1.54 6.87
N TYR A 128 3.90 -1.24 5.57
CA TYR A 128 4.19 0.11 5.11
C TYR A 128 3.13 1.12 5.59
N TYR A 129 1.86 0.77 5.46
CA TYR A 129 0.77 1.60 5.96
C TYR A 129 0.90 1.84 7.47
N ASN A 130 1.19 0.79 8.22
CA ASN A 130 1.31 0.87 9.68
C ASN A 130 2.45 1.80 10.11
N ASP A 131 3.54 1.79 9.36
CA ASP A 131 4.73 2.61 9.64
C ASP A 131 4.57 4.06 9.20
N HIS A 132 3.63 4.36 8.31
CA HIS A 132 3.47 5.69 7.69
C HIS A 132 2.11 6.34 7.96
N LYS A 133 1.27 5.73 8.76
CA LYS A 133 -0.04 6.31 9.11
C LYS A 133 0.06 7.44 10.13
#